data_307acc4ae072820af8b07bd255c124f5
#
_entry.id   307acc4ae072820af8b07bd255c124f5
#
_cell.length_a   1.000
_cell.length_b   1.000
_cell.length_c   1.000
_cell.angle_alpha   90.00
_cell.angle_beta   90.00
_cell.angle_gamma   90.00
#
_symmetry.space_group_name_H-M   'P 1'
#
loop_
_entity.id
_entity.type
_entity.pdbx_description
1 polymer ?
#
loop_
_entity_poly.entity_id
_entity_poly.type
_entity_poly.pdbx_seq_one_letter_code
_entity_poly.pdbx_strand_id
1 'polypeptide(L)'
;EISVKLTFLVQAGTLIAVAVAFYFICETDVAADLKAIPAKKLVKEANPFQAFLDSRQFMCVAFALLFAINILINFGNTGFDQAFNYYLKDELGLTASYNGIIKAGVGFVSFISNMTLCVWIINKTNVKKSMVVLVAICALSAVGTTLPVPIGLFIAFSVLVYAGYSVSVPVLQNMVANSAKPAQKNLVMGFFNATQSLGSIAGSLTAGFIYSVHVKLPFACTFVIYAVGILAAMGYLC
;
A
#
# COMPACT_ATOMS: atom_id res chain seq x y z
N GLU A 1 31.42 4.63 0.43
CA GLU A 1 30.41 3.73 1.00
C GLU A 1 29.81 4.38 2.23
N ILE A 2 28.56 4.80 2.13
CA ILE A 2 27.80 5.30 3.30
C ILE A 2 27.59 4.09 4.22
N SER A 3 28.14 4.16 5.43
CA SER A 3 28.00 3.08 6.41
C SER A 3 26.51 2.83 6.69
N VAL A 4 26.10 1.56 6.73
CA VAL A 4 24.74 1.13 7.10
C VAL A 4 24.29 1.80 8.41
N LYS A 5 25.22 1.98 9.36
CA LYS A 5 24.98 2.70 10.62
C LYS A 5 24.54 4.14 10.40
N LEU A 6 25.14 4.86 9.44
CA LEU A 6 24.79 6.25 9.14
C LEU A 6 23.37 6.34 8.57
N THR A 7 22.96 5.39 7.74
CA THR A 7 21.59 5.33 7.19
C THR A 7 20.55 5.21 8.30
N PHE A 8 20.79 4.31 9.27
CA PHE A 8 19.87 4.17 10.43
C PHE A 8 19.86 5.41 11.32
N LEU A 9 21.02 6.08 11.52
CA LEU A 9 21.09 7.32 12.30
C LEU A 9 20.33 8.46 11.62
N VAL A 10 20.45 8.61 10.31
CA VAL A 10 19.69 9.61 9.54
C VAL A 10 18.20 9.33 9.62
N GLN A 11 17.79 8.06 9.47
CA GLN A 11 16.37 7.67 9.60
C GLN A 11 15.83 7.95 11.01
N ALA A 12 16.58 7.61 12.05
CA ALA A 12 16.20 7.91 13.44
C ALA A 12 16.11 9.41 13.68
N GLY A 13 17.08 10.19 13.19
CA GLY A 13 17.08 11.64 13.30
C GLY A 13 15.88 12.30 12.60
N THR A 14 15.53 11.84 11.40
CA THR A 14 14.34 12.35 10.68
C THR A 14 13.05 12.02 11.41
N LEU A 15 12.91 10.81 11.97
CA LEU A 15 11.73 10.42 12.74
C LEU A 15 11.60 11.27 14.02
N ILE A 16 12.70 11.51 14.73
CA ILE A 16 12.71 12.39 15.91
C ILE A 16 12.33 13.82 15.52
N ALA A 17 12.90 14.36 14.43
CA ALA A 17 12.58 15.70 13.95
C ALA A 17 11.09 15.83 13.59
N VAL A 18 10.50 14.84 12.92
CA VAL A 18 9.08 14.81 12.61
C VAL A 18 8.24 14.74 13.88
N ALA A 19 8.61 13.91 14.85
CA ALA A 19 7.89 13.79 16.13
C ALA A 19 7.92 15.11 16.92
N VAL A 20 9.07 15.78 16.96
CA VAL A 20 9.23 17.09 17.59
C VAL A 20 8.40 18.15 16.86
N ALA A 21 8.47 18.20 15.53
CA ALA A 21 7.65 19.13 14.74
C ALA A 21 6.16 18.89 14.97
N PHE A 22 5.72 17.62 15.01
CA PHE A 22 4.34 17.29 15.31
C PHE A 22 3.90 17.72 16.70
N TYR A 23 4.78 17.56 17.72
CA TYR A 23 4.50 18.01 19.08
C TYR A 23 4.28 19.53 19.18
N PHE A 24 5.03 20.33 18.41
CA PHE A 24 4.87 21.80 18.41
C PHE A 24 3.73 22.31 17.51
N ILE A 25 3.36 21.57 16.46
CA ILE A 25 2.34 22.01 15.48
C ILE A 25 0.94 21.50 15.87
N CYS A 26 0.87 20.32 16.51
CA CYS A 26 -0.41 19.77 16.92
C CYS A 26 -0.92 20.48 18.17
N GLU A 27 -1.96 21.29 18.00
CA GLU A 27 -2.68 21.89 19.14
C GLU A 27 -3.27 20.78 20.00
N THR A 28 -2.93 20.81 21.29
CA THR A 28 -3.25 19.77 22.28
C THR A 28 -4.65 19.91 22.88
N ASP A 29 -5.66 20.17 22.08
CA ASP A 29 -7.05 20.16 22.56
C ASP A 29 -7.58 18.74 22.91
N VAL A 30 -6.83 17.70 22.59
CA VAL A 30 -7.17 16.31 22.90
C VAL A 30 -6.69 15.85 24.28
N ALA A 31 -5.91 16.67 24.98
CA ALA A 31 -5.33 16.28 26.29
C ALA A 31 -6.34 16.25 27.45
N ALA A 32 -7.55 16.82 27.29
CA ALA A 32 -8.52 16.93 28.38
C ALA A 32 -9.29 15.64 28.69
N ASP A 33 -9.34 14.65 27.82
CA ASP A 33 -10.14 13.43 27.98
C ASP A 33 -9.37 12.10 28.04
N LEU A 34 -8.05 12.13 28.11
CA LEU A 34 -7.25 10.94 28.40
C LEU A 34 -7.37 10.57 29.90
N LYS A 35 -8.57 10.23 30.35
CA LYS A 35 -8.71 9.38 31.54
C LYS A 35 -7.86 8.14 31.27
N ALA A 36 -6.93 7.88 32.20
CA ALA A 36 -6.01 6.75 32.13
C ALA A 36 -6.78 5.47 31.73
N ILE A 37 -6.67 5.08 30.48
CA ILE A 37 -7.30 3.85 29.97
C ILE A 37 -6.56 2.71 30.68
N PRO A 38 -7.23 1.86 31.47
CA PRO A 38 -6.55 0.80 32.20
C PRO A 38 -5.80 -0.09 31.20
N ALA A 39 -4.53 -0.41 31.49
CA ALA A 39 -3.65 -1.20 30.62
C ALA A 39 -4.30 -2.51 30.11
N LYS A 40 -5.15 -3.14 30.94
CA LYS A 40 -5.96 -4.31 30.54
C LYS A 40 -6.91 -4.03 29.37
N LYS A 41 -7.47 -2.82 29.28
CA LYS A 41 -8.37 -2.43 28.20
C LYS A 41 -7.57 -2.17 26.92
N LEU A 42 -6.39 -1.53 27.05
CA LEU A 42 -5.45 -1.33 25.93
C LEU A 42 -4.98 -2.65 25.32
N VAL A 43 -4.60 -3.62 26.14
CA VAL A 43 -4.16 -4.95 25.65
C VAL A 43 -5.31 -5.72 24.98
N LYS A 44 -6.54 -5.59 25.49
CA LYS A 44 -7.71 -6.23 24.88
C LYS A 44 -8.09 -5.56 23.55
N GLU A 45 -8.03 -4.23 23.47
CA GLU A 45 -8.31 -3.46 22.25
C GLU A 45 -7.17 -3.53 21.22
N ALA A 46 -5.93 -3.78 21.67
CA ALA A 46 -4.77 -4.01 20.79
C ALA A 46 -4.73 -5.40 20.14
N ASN A 47 -5.69 -6.30 20.46
CA ASN A 47 -5.77 -7.61 19.82
C ASN A 47 -6.18 -7.46 18.35
N PRO A 48 -5.32 -7.79 17.36
CA PRO A 48 -5.65 -7.65 15.94
C PRO A 48 -6.86 -8.49 15.53
N PHE A 49 -7.14 -9.60 16.22
CA PHE A 49 -8.32 -10.43 16.00
C PHE A 49 -9.62 -9.75 16.48
N GLN A 50 -9.54 -8.82 17.44
CA GLN A 50 -10.71 -8.08 17.90
C GLN A 50 -11.30 -7.24 16.76
N ALA A 51 -10.46 -6.61 15.93
CA ALA A 51 -10.90 -5.85 14.77
C ALA A 51 -11.74 -6.71 13.80
N PHE A 52 -11.39 -7.99 13.63
CA PHE A 52 -12.15 -8.92 12.78
C PHE A 52 -13.48 -9.33 13.43
N LEU A 53 -13.53 -9.51 14.73
CA LEU A 53 -14.78 -9.81 15.44
C LEU A 53 -15.74 -8.61 15.39
N ASP A 54 -15.22 -7.43 15.62
CA ASP A 54 -16.00 -6.18 15.64
C ASP A 54 -16.45 -5.76 14.23
N SER A 55 -15.81 -6.28 13.18
CA SER A 55 -16.18 -6.01 11.78
C SER A 55 -17.60 -6.44 11.44
N ARG A 56 -18.17 -7.42 12.13
CA ARG A 56 -19.55 -7.87 11.94
C ARG A 56 -20.57 -6.74 12.08
N GLN A 57 -20.26 -5.68 12.83
CA GLN A 57 -21.17 -4.56 13.08
C GLN A 57 -21.37 -3.66 11.86
N PHE A 58 -20.43 -3.64 10.92
CA PHE A 58 -20.48 -2.80 9.72
C PHE A 58 -20.30 -3.58 8.42
N MET A 59 -20.02 -4.88 8.50
CA MET A 59 -19.73 -5.69 7.31
C MET A 59 -20.97 -5.85 6.44
N CYS A 60 -20.88 -5.35 5.22
CA CYS A 60 -21.83 -5.57 4.15
C CYS A 60 -21.06 -5.93 2.87
N VAL A 61 -21.77 -6.33 1.81
CA VAL A 61 -21.14 -6.75 0.54
C VAL A 61 -20.22 -5.64 -0.01
N ALA A 62 -20.64 -4.38 0.08
CA ALA A 62 -19.84 -3.25 -0.38
C ALA A 62 -18.52 -3.13 0.39
N PHE A 63 -18.55 -3.21 1.73
CA PHE A 63 -17.33 -3.19 2.54
C PHE A 63 -16.47 -4.42 2.32
N ALA A 64 -17.06 -5.61 2.18
CA ALA A 64 -16.33 -6.84 1.89
C ALA A 64 -15.54 -6.72 0.57
N LEU A 65 -16.13 -6.14 -0.48
CA LEU A 65 -15.45 -5.88 -1.74
C LEU A 65 -14.32 -4.85 -1.60
N LEU A 66 -14.57 -3.73 -0.89
CA LEU A 66 -13.53 -2.71 -0.67
C LEU A 66 -12.32 -3.27 0.12
N PHE A 67 -12.57 -4.08 1.14
CA PHE A 67 -11.50 -4.72 1.90
C PHE A 67 -10.80 -5.83 1.11
N ALA A 68 -11.51 -6.58 0.29
CA ALA A 68 -10.91 -7.55 -0.64
C ALA A 68 -9.97 -6.84 -1.63
N ILE A 69 -10.41 -5.73 -2.23
CA ILE A 69 -9.55 -4.90 -3.09
C ILE A 69 -8.32 -4.42 -2.32
N ASN A 70 -8.48 -3.96 -1.07
CA ASN A 70 -7.36 -3.51 -0.24
C ASN A 70 -6.34 -4.62 0.01
N ILE A 71 -6.79 -5.82 0.38
CA ILE A 71 -5.91 -6.98 0.56
C ILE A 71 -5.16 -7.30 -0.74
N LEU A 72 -5.88 -7.37 -1.87
CA LEU A 72 -5.31 -7.75 -3.16
C LEU A 72 -4.26 -6.75 -3.65
N ILE A 73 -4.55 -5.44 -3.61
CA ILE A 73 -3.57 -4.44 -4.09
C ILE A 73 -2.34 -4.38 -3.20
N ASN A 74 -2.49 -4.54 -1.87
CA ASN A 74 -1.34 -4.58 -0.96
C ASN A 74 -0.54 -5.87 -1.09
N PHE A 75 -1.20 -7.01 -1.28
CA PHE A 75 -0.54 -8.28 -1.59
C PHE A 75 0.29 -8.16 -2.88
N GLY A 76 -0.34 -7.69 -3.97
CA GLY A 76 0.32 -7.54 -5.26
C GLY A 76 1.50 -6.57 -5.19
N ASN A 77 1.31 -5.40 -4.57
CA ASN A 77 2.38 -4.41 -4.46
C ASN A 77 3.57 -4.89 -3.62
N THR A 78 3.30 -5.50 -2.46
CA THR A 78 4.38 -5.96 -1.57
C THR A 78 5.12 -7.14 -2.18
N GLY A 79 4.39 -8.08 -2.82
CA GLY A 79 5.00 -9.18 -3.57
C GLY A 79 5.86 -8.68 -4.73
N PHE A 80 5.35 -7.69 -5.47
CA PHE A 80 6.09 -7.01 -6.54
C PHE A 80 7.36 -6.32 -6.02
N ASP A 81 7.26 -5.59 -4.91
CA ASP A 81 8.37 -4.84 -4.33
C ASP A 81 9.53 -5.75 -3.90
N GLN A 82 9.22 -6.88 -3.27
CA GLN A 82 10.23 -7.87 -2.90
C GLN A 82 10.88 -8.49 -4.14
N ALA A 83 10.08 -8.91 -5.10
CA ALA A 83 10.58 -9.48 -6.35
C ALA A 83 11.44 -8.48 -7.15
N PHE A 84 11.04 -7.21 -7.18
CA PHE A 84 11.79 -6.14 -7.83
C PHE A 84 13.17 -5.97 -7.21
N ASN A 85 13.27 -5.97 -5.87
CA ASN A 85 14.55 -5.85 -5.18
C ASN A 85 15.46 -7.08 -5.46
N TYR A 86 14.89 -8.28 -5.46
CA TYR A 86 15.66 -9.50 -5.81
C TYR A 86 16.12 -9.45 -7.28
N TYR A 87 15.24 -9.07 -8.20
CA TYR A 87 15.55 -8.99 -9.62
C TYR A 87 16.66 -7.99 -9.93
N LEU A 88 16.66 -6.81 -9.32
CA LEU A 88 17.70 -5.81 -9.48
C LEU A 88 19.07 -6.33 -9.00
N LYS A 89 19.06 -7.07 -7.90
CA LYS A 89 20.29 -7.60 -7.31
C LYS A 89 20.80 -8.83 -8.06
N ASP A 90 19.95 -9.84 -8.25
CA ASP A 90 20.35 -11.18 -8.66
C ASP A 90 20.48 -11.31 -10.18
N GLU A 91 19.55 -10.71 -10.94
CA GLU A 91 19.57 -10.78 -12.41
C GLU A 91 20.34 -9.65 -13.07
N LEU A 92 20.24 -8.42 -12.50
CA LEU A 92 20.89 -7.26 -13.09
C LEU A 92 22.23 -6.93 -12.43
N GLY A 93 22.60 -7.63 -11.35
CA GLY A 93 23.87 -7.44 -10.63
C GLY A 93 24.04 -6.03 -10.04
N LEU A 94 22.95 -5.30 -9.83
CA LEU A 94 23.01 -3.92 -9.36
C LEU A 94 23.38 -3.86 -7.88
N THR A 95 24.29 -2.95 -7.55
CA THR A 95 24.66 -2.71 -6.15
C THR A 95 23.51 -2.06 -5.37
N ALA A 96 23.56 -2.15 -4.04
CA ALA A 96 22.59 -1.52 -3.15
C ALA A 96 22.43 0.01 -3.41
N SER A 97 23.50 0.68 -3.83
CA SER A 97 23.47 2.10 -4.17
C SER A 97 22.58 2.40 -5.38
N TYR A 98 22.71 1.61 -6.45
CA TYR A 98 21.85 1.73 -7.64
C TYR A 98 20.38 1.43 -7.32
N ASN A 99 20.12 0.39 -6.53
CA ASN A 99 18.77 0.08 -6.05
C ASN A 99 18.19 1.27 -5.28
N GLY A 100 18.98 1.88 -4.39
CA GLY A 100 18.58 3.07 -3.65
C GLY A 100 18.22 4.27 -4.56
N ILE A 101 19.00 4.53 -5.61
CA ILE A 101 18.72 5.61 -6.58
C ILE A 101 17.42 5.33 -7.34
N ILE A 102 17.22 4.10 -7.82
CA ILE A 102 15.99 3.71 -8.52
C ILE A 102 14.78 3.88 -7.58
N LYS A 103 14.87 3.41 -6.33
CA LYS A 103 13.80 3.56 -5.34
C LYS A 103 13.52 5.03 -4.99
N ALA A 104 14.55 5.87 -4.93
CA ALA A 104 14.37 7.32 -4.73
C ALA A 104 13.61 7.95 -5.91
N GLY A 105 13.95 7.59 -7.13
CA GLY A 105 13.21 8.02 -8.33
C GLY A 105 11.76 7.54 -8.33
N VAL A 106 11.51 6.27 -8.00
CA VAL A 106 10.16 5.71 -7.81
C VAL A 106 9.39 6.50 -6.75
N GLY A 107 10.02 6.78 -5.61
CA GLY A 107 9.42 7.55 -4.53
C GLY A 107 9.02 8.96 -4.97
N PHE A 108 9.89 9.64 -5.73
CA PHE A 108 9.62 10.97 -6.26
C PHE A 108 8.43 10.98 -7.24
N VAL A 109 8.40 10.04 -8.19
CA VAL A 109 7.27 9.90 -9.13
C VAL A 109 5.97 9.57 -8.38
N SER A 110 6.03 8.67 -7.40
CA SER A 110 4.88 8.32 -6.56
C SER A 110 4.36 9.51 -5.75
N PHE A 111 5.27 10.34 -5.23
CA PHE A 111 4.90 11.56 -4.50
C PHE A 111 4.16 12.55 -5.42
N ILE A 112 4.71 12.86 -6.61
CA ILE A 112 4.06 13.74 -7.57
C ILE A 112 2.69 13.17 -8.00
N SER A 113 2.64 11.87 -8.31
CA SER A 113 1.39 11.20 -8.70
C SER A 113 0.34 11.30 -7.61
N ASN A 114 0.74 11.14 -6.35
CA ASN A 114 -0.17 11.24 -5.21
C ASN A 114 -0.69 12.68 -5.04
N MET A 115 0.19 13.69 -5.11
CA MET A 115 -0.22 15.10 -4.98
C MET A 115 -1.10 15.59 -6.13
N THR A 116 -0.91 15.07 -7.34
CA THR A 116 -1.63 15.54 -8.54
C THR A 116 -2.81 14.64 -8.87
N LEU A 117 -2.54 13.37 -9.23
CA LEU A 117 -3.56 12.45 -9.71
C LEU A 117 -4.56 12.05 -8.62
N CYS A 118 -4.10 11.79 -7.39
CA CYS A 118 -5.00 11.41 -6.31
C CYS A 118 -5.99 12.54 -5.98
N VAL A 119 -5.51 13.76 -5.84
CA VAL A 119 -6.34 14.94 -5.57
C VAL A 119 -7.31 15.20 -6.72
N TRP A 120 -6.83 15.09 -7.98
CA TRP A 120 -7.67 15.25 -9.15
C TRP A 120 -8.77 14.18 -9.23
N ILE A 121 -8.43 12.91 -8.98
CA ILE A 121 -9.38 11.79 -8.99
C ILE A 121 -10.47 12.01 -7.94
N ILE A 122 -10.09 12.31 -6.70
CA ILE A 122 -11.04 12.45 -5.59
C ILE A 122 -12.00 13.64 -5.83
N ASN A 123 -11.48 14.74 -6.38
CA ASN A 123 -12.25 15.99 -6.49
C ASN A 123 -12.98 16.17 -7.83
N LYS A 124 -12.52 15.54 -8.91
CA LYS A 124 -12.99 15.85 -10.27
C LYS A 124 -13.55 14.67 -11.04
N THR A 125 -13.44 13.42 -10.50
CA THR A 125 -13.84 12.22 -11.25
C THR A 125 -14.77 11.32 -10.44
N ASN A 126 -15.32 10.30 -11.12
CA ASN A 126 -16.03 9.24 -10.43
C ASN A 126 -15.03 8.29 -9.79
N VAL A 127 -14.82 8.42 -8.47
CA VAL A 127 -13.82 7.69 -7.70
C VAL A 127 -13.92 6.18 -7.89
N LYS A 128 -15.13 5.62 -7.98
CA LYS A 128 -15.34 4.19 -8.21
C LYS A 128 -14.80 3.72 -9.57
N LYS A 129 -15.14 4.45 -10.65
CA LYS A 129 -14.63 4.14 -11.99
C LYS A 129 -13.12 4.34 -12.09
N SER A 130 -12.61 5.40 -11.48
CA SER A 130 -11.17 5.69 -11.44
C SER A 130 -10.39 4.60 -10.72
N MET A 131 -10.95 3.98 -9.67
CA MET A 131 -10.32 2.86 -8.99
C MET A 131 -10.11 1.67 -9.92
N VAL A 132 -11.11 1.31 -10.74
CA VAL A 132 -10.97 0.23 -11.74
C VAL A 132 -9.85 0.56 -12.74
N VAL A 133 -9.81 1.79 -13.24
CA VAL A 133 -8.76 2.23 -14.18
C VAL A 133 -7.37 2.20 -13.55
N LEU A 134 -7.23 2.64 -12.30
CA LEU A 134 -5.95 2.60 -11.58
C LEU A 134 -5.43 1.16 -11.43
N VAL A 135 -6.29 0.25 -10.97
CA VAL A 135 -5.89 -1.16 -10.81
C VAL A 135 -5.60 -1.80 -12.17
N ALA A 136 -6.32 -1.41 -13.24
CA ALA A 136 -6.05 -1.88 -14.60
C ALA A 136 -4.68 -1.38 -15.11
N ILE A 137 -4.31 -0.14 -14.85
CA ILE A 137 -2.98 0.39 -15.19
C ILE A 137 -1.90 -0.40 -14.44
N CYS A 138 -2.08 -0.68 -13.15
CA CYS A 138 -1.16 -1.51 -12.38
C CYS A 138 -1.02 -2.92 -12.97
N ALA A 139 -2.15 -3.56 -13.34
CA ALA A 139 -2.16 -4.89 -13.95
C ALA A 139 -1.42 -4.92 -15.29
N LEU A 140 -1.72 -3.98 -16.19
CA LEU A 140 -1.08 -3.89 -17.50
C LEU A 140 0.43 -3.60 -17.37
N SER A 141 0.80 -2.72 -16.46
CA SER A 141 2.21 -2.43 -16.18
C SER A 141 2.94 -3.64 -15.60
N ALA A 142 2.29 -4.43 -14.73
CA ALA A 142 2.85 -5.67 -14.21
C ALA A 142 3.10 -6.71 -15.33
N VAL A 143 2.21 -6.81 -16.33
CA VAL A 143 2.47 -7.63 -17.54
C VAL A 143 3.72 -7.16 -18.26
N GLY A 144 3.89 -5.84 -18.43
CA GLY A 144 5.07 -5.26 -19.08
C GLY A 144 6.39 -5.70 -18.41
N THR A 145 6.39 -5.89 -17.09
CA THR A 145 7.61 -6.36 -16.38
C THR A 145 7.89 -7.85 -16.55
N THR A 146 6.91 -8.67 -16.99
CA THR A 146 7.14 -10.11 -17.28
C THR A 146 7.81 -10.33 -18.63
N LEU A 147 7.66 -9.40 -19.57
CA LEU A 147 8.19 -9.50 -20.90
C LEU A 147 9.72 -9.41 -20.94
N PRO A 148 10.40 -10.02 -21.92
CA PRO A 148 11.83 -9.87 -22.15
C PRO A 148 12.14 -8.49 -22.77
N VAL A 149 12.07 -7.44 -21.96
CA VAL A 149 12.30 -6.07 -22.40
C VAL A 149 13.64 -5.52 -21.89
N PRO A 150 14.21 -4.50 -22.56
CA PRO A 150 15.38 -3.80 -22.06
C PRO A 150 15.15 -3.24 -20.64
N ILE A 151 16.24 -3.16 -19.86
CA ILE A 151 16.20 -2.70 -18.44
C ILE A 151 15.46 -1.36 -18.26
N GLY A 152 15.62 -0.43 -19.18
CA GLY A 152 14.94 0.86 -19.11
C GLY A 152 13.42 0.74 -19.19
N LEU A 153 12.90 -0.14 -20.06
CA LEU A 153 11.46 -0.41 -20.14
C LEU A 153 10.95 -1.20 -18.92
N PHE A 154 11.73 -2.15 -18.41
CA PHE A 154 11.41 -2.85 -17.18
C PHE A 154 11.25 -1.87 -16.00
N ILE A 155 12.20 -0.94 -15.85
CA ILE A 155 12.13 0.10 -14.81
C ILE A 155 10.92 1.02 -15.06
N ALA A 156 10.65 1.44 -16.30
CA ALA A 156 9.51 2.30 -16.62
C ALA A 156 8.17 1.64 -16.26
N PHE A 157 7.97 0.36 -16.62
CA PHE A 157 6.79 -0.39 -16.20
C PHE A 157 6.70 -0.54 -14.69
N SER A 158 7.82 -0.77 -14.01
CA SER A 158 7.86 -0.85 -12.56
C SER A 158 7.47 0.47 -11.90
N VAL A 159 7.96 1.60 -12.41
CA VAL A 159 7.56 2.95 -11.94
C VAL A 159 6.05 3.16 -12.08
N LEU A 160 5.44 2.71 -13.18
CA LEU A 160 3.99 2.80 -13.37
C LEU A 160 3.21 1.95 -12.36
N VAL A 161 3.69 0.74 -12.02
CA VAL A 161 3.09 -0.09 -10.96
C VAL A 161 3.11 0.66 -9.62
N TYR A 162 4.27 1.20 -9.23
CA TYR A 162 4.41 1.93 -7.97
C TYR A 162 3.59 3.22 -7.94
N ALA A 163 3.58 3.99 -9.02
CA ALA A 163 2.80 5.22 -9.12
C ALA A 163 1.30 4.92 -9.05
N GLY A 164 0.83 3.90 -9.77
CA GLY A 164 -0.56 3.46 -9.72
C GLY A 164 -0.98 2.99 -8.33
N TYR A 165 -0.15 2.18 -7.68
CA TYR A 165 -0.38 1.75 -6.30
C TYR A 165 -0.44 2.94 -5.34
N SER A 166 0.50 3.88 -5.42
CA SER A 166 0.58 5.04 -4.51
C SER A 166 -0.68 5.91 -4.55
N VAL A 167 -1.35 5.97 -5.70
CA VAL A 167 -2.63 6.67 -5.87
C VAL A 167 -3.82 5.79 -5.46
N SER A 168 -3.74 4.48 -5.71
CA SER A 168 -4.84 3.54 -5.43
C SER A 168 -5.18 3.46 -3.94
N VAL A 169 -4.17 3.44 -3.06
CA VAL A 169 -4.38 3.31 -1.61
C VAL A 169 -5.19 4.47 -1.02
N PRO A 170 -4.81 5.75 -1.17
CA PRO A 170 -5.59 6.85 -0.63
C PRO A 170 -6.96 7.02 -1.32
N VAL A 171 -7.08 6.69 -2.60
CA VAL A 171 -8.38 6.66 -3.29
C VAL A 171 -9.31 5.63 -2.66
N LEU A 172 -8.82 4.41 -2.43
CA LEU A 172 -9.60 3.36 -1.76
C LEU A 172 -9.93 3.73 -0.30
N GLN A 173 -8.98 4.30 0.42
CA GLN A 173 -9.17 4.82 1.77
C GLN A 173 -10.28 5.87 1.83
N ASN A 174 -10.32 6.79 0.86
CA ASN A 174 -11.38 7.79 0.72
C ASN A 174 -12.74 7.12 0.47
N MET A 175 -12.80 6.09 -0.41
CA MET A 175 -14.04 5.35 -0.66
C MET A 175 -14.56 4.68 0.62
N VAL A 176 -13.69 4.01 1.36
CA VAL A 176 -14.03 3.35 2.63
C VAL A 176 -14.51 4.37 3.67
N ALA A 177 -13.76 5.48 3.85
CA ALA A 177 -14.07 6.52 4.81
C ALA A 177 -15.42 7.22 4.54
N ASN A 178 -15.75 7.44 3.25
CA ASN A 178 -17.01 8.06 2.85
C ASN A 178 -18.21 7.10 2.87
N SER A 179 -17.96 5.79 2.84
CA SER A 179 -19.01 4.77 2.97
C SER A 179 -19.35 4.46 4.43
N ALA A 180 -18.47 4.83 5.37
CA ALA A 180 -18.65 4.54 6.79
C ALA A 180 -19.59 5.56 7.47
N LYS A 181 -20.45 5.07 8.36
CA LYS A 181 -21.26 5.94 9.25
C LYS A 181 -20.31 6.73 10.20
N PRO A 182 -20.61 7.99 10.53
CA PRO A 182 -19.74 8.81 11.39
C PRO A 182 -19.33 8.13 12.69
N ALA A 183 -20.26 7.47 13.38
CA ALA A 183 -20.01 6.76 14.64
C ALA A 183 -19.11 5.52 14.52
N GLN A 184 -18.97 4.95 13.31
CA GLN A 184 -18.21 3.72 13.05
C GLN A 184 -16.92 3.99 12.25
N LYS A 185 -16.67 5.23 11.85
CA LYS A 185 -15.60 5.59 10.93
C LYS A 185 -14.22 5.14 11.43
N ASN A 186 -13.92 5.36 12.71
CA ASN A 186 -12.64 4.95 13.30
C ASN A 186 -12.47 3.43 13.31
N LEU A 187 -13.52 2.67 13.61
CA LEU A 187 -13.50 1.21 13.60
C LEU A 187 -13.28 0.67 12.18
N VAL A 188 -14.00 1.21 11.20
CA VAL A 188 -13.87 0.85 9.79
C VAL A 188 -12.47 1.16 9.24
N MET A 189 -11.90 2.32 9.62
CA MET A 189 -10.54 2.69 9.23
C MET A 189 -9.47 1.82 9.91
N GLY A 190 -9.68 1.44 11.16
CA GLY A 190 -8.82 0.47 11.85
C GLY A 190 -8.83 -0.88 11.15
N PHE A 191 -10.00 -1.36 10.73
CA PHE A 191 -10.13 -2.60 9.96
C PHE A 191 -9.49 -2.49 8.57
N PHE A 192 -9.62 -1.34 7.90
CA PHE A 192 -8.94 -1.04 6.64
C PHE A 192 -7.41 -1.23 6.77
N ASN A 193 -6.80 -0.65 7.81
CA ASN A 193 -5.37 -0.79 8.06
C ASN A 193 -4.98 -2.25 8.39
N ALA A 194 -5.82 -2.98 9.12
CA ALA A 194 -5.60 -4.40 9.40
C ALA A 194 -5.62 -5.24 8.12
N THR A 195 -6.57 -5.00 7.20
CA THR A 195 -6.63 -5.69 5.90
C THR A 195 -5.46 -5.33 4.99
N GLN A 196 -4.98 -4.08 5.03
CA GLN A 196 -3.76 -3.65 4.34
C GLN A 196 -2.53 -4.44 4.84
N SER A 197 -2.38 -4.56 6.15
CA SER A 197 -1.28 -5.31 6.77
C SER A 197 -1.34 -6.79 6.41
N LEU A 198 -2.53 -7.41 6.40
CA LEU A 198 -2.71 -8.80 5.98
C LEU A 198 -2.26 -9.02 4.54
N GLY A 199 -2.67 -8.15 3.61
CA GLY A 199 -2.23 -8.21 2.22
C GLY A 199 -0.71 -8.12 2.11
N SER A 200 -0.10 -7.17 2.81
CA SER A 200 1.34 -6.95 2.79
C SER A 200 2.13 -8.13 3.37
N ILE A 201 1.68 -8.71 4.49
CA ILE A 201 2.32 -9.90 5.10
C ILE A 201 2.26 -11.08 4.13
N ALA A 202 1.07 -11.37 3.59
CA ALA A 202 0.89 -12.46 2.66
C ALA A 202 1.74 -12.27 1.39
N GLY A 203 1.78 -11.05 0.83
CA GLY A 203 2.60 -10.70 -0.32
C GLY A 203 4.09 -10.89 -0.07
N SER A 204 4.60 -10.42 1.06
CA SER A 204 6.00 -10.59 1.45
C SER A 204 6.38 -12.06 1.62
N LEU A 205 5.57 -12.82 2.33
CA LEU A 205 5.85 -14.25 2.59
C LEU A 205 5.88 -15.07 1.31
N THR A 206 4.96 -14.83 0.39
CA THR A 206 4.85 -15.60 -0.85
C THR A 206 5.88 -15.19 -1.91
N ALA A 207 6.32 -13.94 -1.92
CA ALA A 207 7.24 -13.40 -2.93
C ALA A 207 8.54 -14.19 -3.04
N GLY A 208 9.17 -14.50 -1.91
CA GLY A 208 10.42 -15.25 -1.87
C GLY A 208 10.27 -16.67 -2.40
N PHE A 209 9.21 -17.38 -2.00
CA PHE A 209 8.94 -18.74 -2.49
C PHE A 209 8.65 -18.76 -3.99
N ILE A 210 7.85 -17.83 -4.49
CA ILE A 210 7.50 -17.74 -5.90
C ILE A 210 8.72 -17.36 -6.73
N TYR A 211 9.57 -16.46 -6.23
CA TYR A 211 10.81 -16.04 -6.90
C TYR A 211 11.82 -17.20 -7.02
N SER A 212 11.92 -18.07 -6.01
CA SER A 212 12.81 -19.23 -6.05
C SER A 212 12.42 -20.29 -7.09
N VAL A 213 11.13 -20.31 -7.51
CA VAL A 213 10.66 -21.19 -8.59
C VAL A 213 11.02 -20.63 -9.97
N HIS A 214 10.78 -19.34 -10.17
CA HIS A 214 11.14 -18.66 -11.42
C HIS A 214 11.17 -17.14 -11.20
N VAL A 215 12.21 -16.49 -11.67
CA VAL A 215 12.51 -15.06 -11.45
C VAL A 215 11.37 -14.13 -11.90
N LYS A 216 10.69 -14.46 -13.01
CA LYS A 216 9.59 -13.64 -13.56
C LYS A 216 8.21 -14.00 -12.98
N LEU A 217 8.10 -15.10 -12.25
CA LEU A 217 6.81 -15.61 -11.76
C LEU A 217 6.12 -14.66 -10.77
N PRO A 218 6.82 -13.97 -9.83
CA PRO A 218 6.17 -13.02 -8.93
C PRO A 218 5.51 -11.85 -9.67
N PHE A 219 6.11 -11.38 -10.76
CA PHE A 219 5.53 -10.31 -11.60
C PHE A 219 4.26 -10.78 -12.31
N ALA A 220 4.25 -12.02 -12.82
CA ALA A 220 3.05 -12.64 -13.39
C ALA A 220 1.96 -12.84 -12.32
N CYS A 221 2.32 -13.28 -11.12
CA CYS A 221 1.39 -13.39 -10.00
C CYS A 221 0.78 -12.02 -9.64
N THR A 222 1.59 -10.96 -9.63
CA THR A 222 1.10 -9.59 -9.39
C THR A 222 0.04 -9.18 -10.42
N PHE A 223 0.27 -9.50 -11.70
CA PHE A 223 -0.76 -9.27 -12.73
C PHE A 223 -2.06 -10.01 -12.41
N VAL A 224 -2.00 -11.31 -12.09
CA VAL A 224 -3.20 -12.11 -11.78
C VAL A 224 -3.95 -11.52 -10.59
N ILE A 225 -3.23 -11.10 -9.55
CA ILE A 225 -3.81 -10.52 -8.34
C ILE A 225 -4.51 -9.19 -8.66
N TYR A 226 -3.88 -8.33 -9.45
CA TYR A 226 -4.52 -7.08 -9.89
C TYR A 226 -5.71 -7.33 -10.82
N ALA A 227 -5.66 -8.37 -11.67
CA ALA A 227 -6.80 -8.76 -12.49
C ALA A 227 -8.00 -9.19 -11.64
N VAL A 228 -7.76 -9.98 -10.57
CA VAL A 228 -8.81 -10.31 -9.59
C VAL A 228 -9.29 -9.05 -8.86
N GLY A 229 -8.39 -8.13 -8.54
CA GLY A 229 -8.72 -6.82 -7.96
C GLY A 229 -9.62 -5.97 -8.87
N ILE A 230 -9.41 -6.02 -10.20
CA ILE A 230 -10.30 -5.36 -11.17
C ILE A 230 -11.71 -5.97 -11.11
N LEU A 231 -11.82 -7.29 -11.08
CA LEU A 231 -13.14 -7.96 -10.99
C LEU A 231 -13.88 -7.56 -9.70
N ALA A 232 -13.16 -7.51 -8.56
CA ALA A 232 -13.73 -7.05 -7.30
C ALA A 232 -14.16 -5.57 -7.37
N ALA A 233 -13.37 -4.72 -8.01
CA ALA A 233 -13.69 -3.29 -8.19
C ALA A 233 -14.88 -3.09 -9.16
N MET A 234 -15.01 -3.90 -10.18
CA MET A 234 -16.18 -3.92 -11.07
C MET A 234 -17.43 -4.39 -10.33
N GLY A 235 -17.32 -5.43 -9.49
CA GLY A 235 -18.41 -5.86 -8.62
C GLY A 235 -18.89 -4.79 -7.64
N TYR A 236 -18.02 -3.86 -7.24
CA TYR A 236 -18.40 -2.71 -6.42
C TYR A 236 -19.11 -1.59 -7.22
N LEU A 237 -18.97 -1.58 -8.55
CA LEU A 237 -19.67 -0.62 -9.42
C LEU A 237 -21.14 -1.00 -9.65
N CYS A 238 -21.45 -2.32 -9.64
CA CYS A 238 -22.81 -2.84 -9.81
C CYS A 238 -23.60 -2.74 -8.52
#